data_8df0759c681ac2060e06aaac277e25c4
#
_entry.id   8df0759c681ac2060e06aaac277e25c4
#
_cell.length_a   1.000
_cell.length_b   1.000
_cell.length_c   1.000
_cell.angle_alpha   90.00
_cell.angle_beta   90.00
_cell.angle_gamma   90.00
#
_symmetry.space_group_name_H-M   'P 1'
#
loop_
_entity.id
_entity.type
_entity.pdbx_description
1 polymer ?
#
loop_
_entity_poly.entity_id
_entity_poly.type
_entity_poly.pdbx_seq_one_letter_code
_entity_poly.pdbx_strand_id
1 'polypeptide(L)'
;MRRVRLSRRSAERRRAHPTRTTASPLHATHNPPELRVIINQQQNERAFQRQVGISRGYKKASRKSAKIPGKAGNRWYKNVGLGFKTPKEAIEGKYIDKKCPFTGDVSIRGRILSGKVVSTKMHRTIVLRRDYLHYIKKYQRYEKRHTNISAHISPAFRCNEGDSVTVGQCRPLSKTVRFNVLRVIPAGSAAKKAFTGF
;
A
#
# COMPACT_ATOMS: atom_id res chain seq x y z
N MET A 1 4.64 16.62 67.66
CA MET A 1 4.88 15.59 68.71
C MET A 1 3.83 14.52 68.62
N ARG A 2 4.16 13.29 68.80
CA ARG A 2 3.45 11.98 68.84
C ARG A 2 3.50 11.20 67.53
N ARG A 3 4.48 10.31 67.51
CA ARG A 3 4.56 9.10 66.67
C ARG A 3 3.50 8.09 67.15
N VAL A 4 2.70 7.58 66.24
CA VAL A 4 1.87 6.36 66.49
C VAL A 4 2.51 5.23 65.68
N ARG A 5 3.03 4.24 66.40
CA ARG A 5 3.40 2.90 65.90
C ARG A 5 2.14 2.08 65.74
N LEU A 6 1.95 1.48 64.56
CA LEU A 6 0.97 0.43 64.34
C LEU A 6 1.67 -0.89 64.00
N SER A 7 1.31 -1.88 64.73
CA SER A 7 1.84 -3.20 64.89
C SER A 7 1.67 -4.08 63.65
N ARG A 8 2.74 -4.86 63.40
CA ARG A 8 2.72 -6.01 62.48
C ARG A 8 1.80 -7.10 63.03
N ARG A 9 0.81 -7.54 62.22
CA ARG A 9 0.16 -8.84 62.36
C ARG A 9 0.62 -9.74 61.23
N SER A 10 1.39 -10.75 61.61
CA SER A 10 1.79 -11.92 60.82
C SER A 10 0.57 -12.76 60.48
N ALA A 11 0.25 -12.92 59.23
CA ALA A 11 -0.69 -13.90 58.70
C ALA A 11 0.07 -15.04 58.04
N GLU A 12 0.09 -16.14 58.75
CA GLU A 12 0.62 -17.45 58.37
C GLU A 12 -0.19 -18.02 57.20
N ARG A 13 0.39 -18.01 56.00
CA ARG A 13 -0.20 -18.66 54.81
C ARG A 13 0.34 -20.08 54.73
N ARG A 14 -0.51 -21.04 55.03
CA ARG A 14 -0.28 -22.46 54.79
C ARG A 14 0.01 -22.71 53.31
N ARG A 15 1.16 -23.32 53.03
CA ARG A 15 1.57 -23.78 51.72
C ARG A 15 0.78 -25.03 51.36
N ALA A 16 -0.13 -24.94 50.40
CA ALA A 16 -0.72 -26.10 49.73
C ALA A 16 0.28 -26.61 48.66
N HIS A 17 0.67 -27.87 48.78
CA HIS A 17 1.47 -28.57 47.77
C HIS A 17 0.59 -28.83 46.53
N PRO A 18 1.02 -28.49 45.31
CA PRO A 18 0.31 -28.95 44.12
C PRO A 18 0.68 -30.41 43.82
N THR A 19 -0.32 -31.24 43.73
CA THR A 19 -0.25 -32.62 43.27
C THR A 19 0.26 -32.63 41.83
N ARG A 20 1.35 -33.35 41.62
CA ARG A 20 2.01 -33.57 40.34
C ARG A 20 1.21 -34.54 39.49
N THR A 21 0.36 -34.04 38.63
CA THR A 21 -0.31 -34.85 37.60
C THR A 21 0.66 -35.01 36.42
N THR A 22 1.17 -36.23 36.28
CA THR A 22 2.00 -36.64 35.13
C THR A 22 1.08 -36.81 33.91
N ALA A 23 0.98 -35.76 33.07
CA ALA A 23 0.41 -35.88 31.74
C ALA A 23 1.58 -35.97 30.73
N SER A 24 1.66 -37.10 30.04
CA SER A 24 2.59 -37.35 28.94
C SER A 24 2.43 -36.31 27.82
N PRO A 25 3.48 -35.77 27.25
CA PRO A 25 3.36 -34.90 26.10
C PRO A 25 3.11 -35.77 24.86
N LEU A 26 1.89 -35.84 24.39
CA LEU A 26 1.60 -36.23 23.01
C LEU A 26 2.19 -35.15 22.12
N HIS A 27 3.27 -35.47 21.43
CA HIS A 27 3.84 -34.72 20.32
C HIS A 27 2.83 -34.71 19.16
N ALA A 28 1.83 -33.85 19.25
CA ALA A 28 1.06 -33.44 18.09
C ALA A 28 1.81 -32.29 17.43
N THR A 29 2.63 -32.58 16.42
CA THR A 29 3.12 -31.57 15.47
C THR A 29 1.95 -31.06 14.64
N HIS A 30 1.10 -30.26 15.27
CA HIS A 30 0.00 -29.59 14.59
C HIS A 30 0.57 -28.32 13.94
N ASN A 31 1.09 -28.49 12.72
CA ASN A 31 1.30 -27.31 11.86
C ASN A 31 -0.07 -26.69 11.60
N PRO A 32 -0.30 -25.45 12.02
CA PRO A 32 -1.60 -24.83 11.82
C PRO A 32 -1.92 -24.79 10.30
N PRO A 33 -3.17 -25.09 9.92
CA PRO A 33 -3.57 -25.17 8.52
C PRO A 33 -3.30 -23.88 7.73
N GLU A 34 -3.22 -22.73 8.39
CA GLU A 34 -2.89 -21.45 7.77
C GLU A 34 -1.48 -21.40 7.16
N LEU A 35 -0.50 -22.11 7.72
CA LEU A 35 0.84 -22.18 7.15
C LEU A 35 0.89 -23.04 5.88
N ARG A 36 0.02 -24.05 5.76
CA ARG A 36 -0.11 -24.86 4.55
C ARG A 36 -0.73 -24.09 3.39
N VAL A 37 -1.68 -23.19 3.66
CA VAL A 37 -2.30 -22.34 2.63
C VAL A 37 -1.29 -21.37 2.03
N ILE A 38 -0.33 -20.89 2.82
CA ILE A 38 0.72 -19.97 2.34
C ILE A 38 1.76 -20.70 1.44
N ILE A 39 2.00 -21.98 1.68
CA ILE A 39 2.98 -22.77 0.90
C ILE A 39 2.41 -23.18 -0.45
N ASN A 40 1.09 -23.37 -0.56
CA ASN A 40 0.40 -23.76 -1.79
C ASN A 40 -0.14 -22.60 -2.62
N GLN A 41 0.27 -21.36 -2.37
CA GLN A 41 0.02 -20.29 -3.33
C GLN A 41 0.80 -20.60 -4.60
N GLN A 42 0.12 -21.22 -5.55
CA GLN A 42 0.64 -21.46 -6.89
C GLN A 42 1.16 -20.12 -7.43
N GLN A 43 2.39 -20.13 -7.90
CA GLN A 43 2.97 -18.95 -8.53
C GLN A 43 2.32 -18.77 -9.91
N ASN A 44 1.21 -18.03 -9.95
CA ASN A 44 0.44 -17.80 -11.17
C ASN A 44 1.12 -16.77 -12.10
N GLU A 45 2.05 -15.99 -11.59
CA GLU A 45 2.80 -14.99 -12.36
C GLU A 45 4.25 -15.46 -12.56
N ARG A 46 4.82 -15.20 -13.76
CA ARG A 46 6.24 -15.50 -14.06
C ARG A 46 7.20 -14.78 -13.12
N ALA A 47 6.84 -13.57 -12.67
CA ALA A 47 7.65 -12.81 -11.76
C ALA A 47 7.55 -13.36 -10.34
N PHE A 48 8.70 -13.53 -9.68
CA PHE A 48 8.75 -13.94 -8.29
C PHE A 48 8.09 -12.91 -7.40
N GLN A 49 7.05 -13.32 -6.65
CA GLN A 49 6.18 -12.46 -5.87
C GLN A 49 6.79 -12.09 -4.52
N ARG A 50 8.00 -11.48 -4.57
CA ARG A 50 8.69 -10.94 -3.40
C ARG A 50 9.40 -9.64 -3.73
N GLN A 51 9.58 -8.80 -2.73
CA GLN A 51 10.46 -7.66 -2.84
C GLN A 51 11.91 -8.15 -2.72
N VAL A 52 12.75 -7.77 -3.68
CA VAL A 52 14.17 -8.14 -3.70
C VAL A 52 14.94 -7.33 -2.66
N GLY A 53 15.96 -7.93 -2.03
CA GLY A 53 16.83 -7.24 -1.08
C GLY A 53 16.32 -7.19 0.36
N ILE A 54 15.15 -7.80 0.66
CA ILE A 54 14.65 -7.91 2.03
C ILE A 54 15.19 -9.20 2.65
N SER A 55 16.13 -9.05 3.58
CA SER A 55 16.63 -10.17 4.38
C SER A 55 15.70 -10.43 5.56
N ARG A 56 15.33 -11.70 5.76
CA ARG A 56 14.60 -12.13 6.95
C ARG A 56 15.48 -12.22 8.18
N GLY A 57 16.81 -12.31 8.01
CA GLY A 57 17.80 -12.43 9.07
C GLY A 57 17.64 -13.68 9.93
N TYR A 58 18.74 -14.19 10.48
CA TYR A 58 18.71 -15.24 11.51
C TYR A 58 18.52 -14.69 12.92
N LYS A 59 18.81 -13.41 13.13
CA LYS A 59 18.67 -12.75 14.43
C LYS A 59 17.25 -12.20 14.59
N LYS A 60 16.70 -12.41 15.78
CA LYS A 60 15.42 -11.83 16.18
C LYS A 60 15.47 -10.31 15.98
N ALA A 61 14.48 -9.76 15.28
CA ALA A 61 14.41 -8.32 15.04
C ALA A 61 14.42 -7.55 16.36
N SER A 62 15.32 -6.61 16.51
CA SER A 62 15.27 -5.69 17.66
C SER A 62 14.04 -4.77 17.53
N ARG A 63 13.54 -4.23 18.65
CA ARG A 63 12.43 -3.25 18.64
C ARG A 63 12.67 -2.08 17.67
N LYS A 64 13.93 -1.65 17.52
CA LYS A 64 14.32 -0.57 16.60
C LYS A 64 14.25 -1.01 15.13
N SER A 65 14.72 -2.22 14.79
CA SER A 65 14.70 -2.73 13.41
C SER A 65 13.33 -3.21 12.97
N ALA A 66 12.43 -3.57 13.90
CA ALA A 66 11.07 -3.99 13.61
C ALA A 66 10.20 -2.90 12.94
N LYS A 67 10.59 -1.63 13.05
CA LYS A 67 9.86 -0.50 12.45
C LYS A 67 10.50 0.04 11.16
N ILE A 68 11.69 -0.45 10.78
CA ILE A 68 12.40 0.08 9.61
C ILE A 68 11.93 -0.65 8.35
N PRO A 69 11.45 0.07 7.32
CA PRO A 69 11.07 -0.54 6.05
C PRO A 69 12.23 -1.30 5.41
N GLY A 70 11.96 -2.53 4.92
CA GLY A 70 12.95 -3.36 4.23
C GLY A 70 13.96 -4.07 5.14
N LYS A 71 13.89 -3.91 6.48
CA LYS A 71 14.73 -4.63 7.44
C LYS A 71 13.93 -5.65 8.23
N ALA A 72 14.62 -6.71 8.67
CA ALA A 72 14.05 -7.77 9.50
C ALA A 72 12.79 -8.44 8.91
N GLY A 73 12.72 -8.58 7.59
CA GLY A 73 11.58 -9.16 6.89
C GLY A 73 10.40 -8.21 6.68
N ASN A 74 10.51 -6.95 7.11
CA ASN A 74 9.45 -5.97 6.90
C ASN A 74 9.32 -5.58 5.44
N ARG A 75 8.08 -5.26 5.05
CA ARG A 75 7.79 -4.71 3.73
C ARG A 75 8.58 -3.42 3.49
N TRP A 76 9.21 -3.32 2.33
CA TRP A 76 9.90 -2.10 1.93
C TRP A 76 8.92 -1.15 1.24
N TYR A 77 8.97 0.09 1.64
CA TYR A 77 8.25 1.19 0.99
C TYR A 77 9.07 2.46 1.06
N LYS A 78 8.83 3.36 0.14
CA LYS A 78 9.48 4.67 0.08
C LYS A 78 8.46 5.79 -0.04
N ASN A 79 8.88 6.98 0.32
CA ASN A 79 8.14 8.20 0.07
C ASN A 79 8.54 8.75 -1.31
N VAL A 80 7.56 9.08 -2.14
CA VAL A 80 7.81 9.66 -3.47
C VAL A 80 8.30 11.09 -3.36
N GLY A 81 7.96 11.81 -2.29
CA GLY A 81 8.21 13.25 -2.15
C GLY A 81 7.14 14.09 -2.87
N LEU A 82 7.49 15.32 -3.22
CA LEU A 82 6.61 16.26 -3.95
C LEU A 82 5.24 16.51 -3.28
N GLY A 83 5.16 16.36 -1.95
CA GLY A 83 3.93 16.53 -1.17
C GLY A 83 2.95 15.36 -1.22
N PHE A 84 3.29 14.23 -1.87
CA PHE A 84 2.46 13.03 -1.91
C PHE A 84 2.78 12.11 -0.74
N LYS A 85 1.75 11.76 0.03
CA LYS A 85 1.86 10.79 1.13
C LYS A 85 1.77 9.36 0.59
N THR A 86 2.57 8.46 1.14
CA THR A 86 2.46 7.02 0.85
C THR A 86 1.14 6.48 1.36
N PRO A 87 0.32 5.80 0.53
CA PRO A 87 -0.94 5.20 0.95
C PRO A 87 -0.73 4.15 2.04
N LYS A 88 -1.66 4.02 2.98
CA LYS A 88 -1.62 2.97 4.02
C LYS A 88 -1.60 1.57 3.41
N GLU A 89 -2.37 1.34 2.35
CA GLU A 89 -2.39 0.06 1.62
C GLU A 89 -1.04 -0.30 0.97
N ALA A 90 -0.20 0.69 0.67
CA ALA A 90 1.17 0.44 0.19
C ALA A 90 2.10 0.00 1.33
N ILE A 91 1.88 0.48 2.54
CA ILE A 91 2.68 0.17 3.73
C ILE A 91 2.30 -1.21 4.29
N GLU A 92 1.01 -1.45 4.49
CA GLU A 92 0.45 -2.62 5.18
C GLU A 92 0.09 -3.76 4.21
N GLY A 93 -0.05 -3.46 2.92
CA GLY A 93 -0.48 -4.39 1.89
C GLY A 93 0.51 -5.53 1.64
N LYS A 94 0.03 -6.59 1.00
CA LYS A 94 0.83 -7.78 0.64
C LYS A 94 1.14 -7.85 -0.86
N TYR A 95 0.60 -6.96 -1.68
CA TYR A 95 0.80 -6.97 -3.13
C TYR A 95 2.26 -6.72 -3.50
N ILE A 96 2.70 -7.35 -4.58
CA ILE A 96 4.01 -7.13 -5.19
C ILE A 96 3.83 -6.49 -6.55
N ASP A 97 4.38 -5.29 -6.71
CA ASP A 97 4.35 -4.55 -7.96
C ASP A 97 5.66 -3.79 -8.16
N LYS A 98 6.51 -4.30 -9.06
CA LYS A 98 7.81 -3.67 -9.36
C LYS A 98 7.68 -2.29 -9.99
N LYS A 99 6.54 -1.99 -10.60
CA LYS A 99 6.25 -0.71 -11.25
C LYS A 99 5.58 0.31 -10.32
N CYS A 100 5.25 -0.10 -9.08
CA CYS A 100 4.65 0.79 -8.07
C CYS A 100 5.66 1.87 -7.64
N PRO A 101 5.26 3.15 -7.58
CA PRO A 101 6.16 4.24 -7.17
C PRO A 101 6.49 4.20 -5.67
N PHE A 102 5.68 3.53 -4.85
CA PHE A 102 5.84 3.46 -3.39
C PHE A 102 6.59 2.22 -2.93
N THR A 103 6.34 1.08 -3.55
CA THR A 103 6.90 -0.22 -3.14
C THR A 103 7.83 -0.86 -4.18
N GLY A 104 7.92 -0.29 -5.36
CA GLY A 104 8.78 -0.73 -6.46
C GLY A 104 10.05 0.10 -6.61
N ASP A 105 10.76 -0.12 -7.70
CA ASP A 105 12.02 0.52 -8.05
C ASP A 105 11.87 1.77 -8.94
N VAL A 106 10.62 2.20 -9.20
CA VAL A 106 10.34 3.34 -10.08
C VAL A 106 10.47 4.65 -9.32
N SER A 107 11.20 5.61 -9.91
CA SER A 107 11.32 6.98 -9.43
C SER A 107 10.44 7.91 -10.26
N ILE A 108 9.78 8.84 -9.59
CA ILE A 108 8.96 9.86 -10.23
C ILE A 108 9.82 11.09 -10.46
N ARG A 109 9.91 11.51 -11.73
CA ARG A 109 10.63 12.70 -12.16
C ARG A 109 9.95 13.31 -13.38
N GLY A 110 10.00 14.62 -13.50
CA GLY A 110 9.43 15.35 -14.62
C GLY A 110 8.01 15.84 -14.37
N ARG A 111 7.14 15.72 -15.35
CA ARG A 111 5.80 16.35 -15.32
C ARG A 111 4.85 15.64 -14.39
N ILE A 112 4.08 16.44 -13.67
CA ILE A 112 2.90 15.98 -12.91
C ILE A 112 1.68 16.48 -13.67
N LEU A 113 0.79 15.56 -14.03
CA LEU A 113 -0.40 15.83 -14.83
C LEU A 113 -1.64 15.38 -14.07
N SER A 114 -2.75 16.06 -14.32
CA SER A 114 -4.06 15.64 -13.81
C SER A 114 -5.01 15.36 -14.98
N GLY A 115 -5.90 14.41 -14.81
CA GLY A 115 -6.89 14.04 -15.81
C GLY A 115 -8.03 13.23 -15.23
N LYS A 116 -9.05 12.97 -16.04
CA LYS A 116 -10.18 12.11 -15.71
C LYS A 116 -9.95 10.71 -16.23
N VAL A 117 -10.31 9.70 -15.45
CA VAL A 117 -10.22 8.29 -15.85
C VAL A 117 -11.34 7.98 -16.86
N VAL A 118 -10.95 7.44 -18.00
CA VAL A 118 -11.87 7.00 -19.06
C VAL A 118 -12.07 5.51 -19.02
N SER A 119 -11.01 4.73 -18.69
CA SER A 119 -11.08 3.27 -18.67
C SER A 119 -10.15 2.67 -17.66
N THR A 120 -10.61 1.63 -16.97
CA THR A 120 -9.89 0.84 -15.98
C THR A 120 -9.75 -0.64 -16.37
N LYS A 121 -10.12 -0.99 -17.62
CA LYS A 121 -10.20 -2.41 -18.09
C LYS A 121 -8.85 -3.13 -18.15
N MET A 122 -7.74 -2.39 -18.28
CA MET A 122 -6.40 -2.96 -18.35
C MET A 122 -5.88 -3.35 -16.95
N HIS A 123 -5.21 -4.49 -16.85
CA HIS A 123 -4.58 -4.90 -15.59
C HIS A 123 -3.49 -3.90 -15.15
N ARG A 124 -3.65 -3.34 -13.95
CA ARG A 124 -2.73 -2.36 -13.33
C ARG A 124 -2.43 -1.14 -14.22
N THR A 125 -3.35 -0.80 -15.13
CA THR A 125 -3.14 0.34 -16.05
C THR A 125 -4.48 1.01 -16.30
N ILE A 126 -4.48 2.33 -16.28
CA ILE A 126 -5.67 3.16 -16.54
C ILE A 126 -5.41 4.06 -17.74
N VAL A 127 -6.48 4.43 -18.42
CA VAL A 127 -6.48 5.45 -19.47
C VAL A 127 -7.07 6.73 -18.93
N LEU A 128 -6.30 7.80 -18.99
CA LEU A 128 -6.69 9.14 -18.56
C LEU A 128 -6.95 10.02 -19.76
N ARG A 129 -7.99 10.81 -19.68
CA ARG A 129 -8.26 11.91 -20.60
C ARG A 129 -7.79 13.22 -19.97
N ARG A 130 -6.90 13.91 -20.64
CA ARG A 130 -6.48 15.25 -20.28
C ARG A 130 -7.04 16.23 -21.30
N ASP A 131 -7.92 17.10 -20.85
CA ASP A 131 -8.49 18.17 -21.64
C ASP A 131 -7.61 19.42 -21.53
N TYR A 132 -7.40 20.10 -22.63
CA TYR A 132 -6.63 21.36 -22.69
C TYR A 132 -7.14 22.28 -23.78
N LEU A 133 -6.78 23.55 -23.69
CA LEU A 133 -7.11 24.56 -24.66
C LEU A 133 -5.92 24.76 -25.61
N HIS A 134 -6.17 24.70 -26.90
CA HIS A 134 -5.22 24.96 -27.94
C HIS A 134 -5.49 26.34 -28.56
N TYR A 135 -4.49 27.21 -28.56
CA TYR A 135 -4.61 28.55 -29.12
C TYR A 135 -4.38 28.54 -30.63
N ILE A 136 -5.34 29.07 -31.42
CA ILE A 136 -5.24 29.23 -32.84
C ILE A 136 -4.91 30.69 -33.14
N LYS A 137 -3.65 30.95 -33.57
CA LYS A 137 -3.14 32.31 -33.80
C LYS A 137 -3.94 33.07 -34.85
N LYS A 138 -4.36 32.41 -35.95
CA LYS A 138 -5.11 33.00 -37.06
C LYS A 138 -6.43 33.66 -36.58
N TYR A 139 -7.14 33.01 -35.65
CA TYR A 139 -8.46 33.45 -35.16
C TYR A 139 -8.40 34.06 -33.77
N GLN A 140 -7.23 34.09 -33.13
CA GLN A 140 -7.01 34.60 -31.74
C GLN A 140 -7.99 33.99 -30.74
N ARG A 141 -8.32 32.70 -30.92
CA ARG A 141 -9.26 31.97 -30.12
C ARG A 141 -8.70 30.63 -29.68
N TYR A 142 -9.33 30.03 -28.69
CA TYR A 142 -8.98 28.71 -28.16
C TYR A 142 -9.96 27.66 -28.63
N GLU A 143 -9.46 26.49 -28.99
CA GLU A 143 -10.25 25.28 -29.20
C GLU A 143 -10.01 24.28 -28.08
N LYS A 144 -11.04 23.51 -27.73
CA LYS A 144 -10.92 22.42 -26.77
C LYS A 144 -10.34 21.19 -27.44
N ARG A 145 -9.20 20.71 -26.92
CA ARG A 145 -8.58 19.44 -27.34
C ARG A 145 -8.40 18.53 -26.17
N HIS A 146 -8.20 17.25 -26.43
CA HIS A 146 -7.88 16.26 -25.42
C HIS A 146 -6.76 15.33 -25.91
N THR A 147 -6.10 14.72 -24.95
CA THR A 147 -5.10 13.67 -25.19
C THR A 147 -5.32 12.55 -24.19
N ASN A 148 -5.35 11.32 -24.67
CA ASN A 148 -5.43 10.14 -23.82
C ASN A 148 -4.02 9.70 -23.41
N ILE A 149 -3.84 9.45 -22.11
CA ILE A 149 -2.57 9.08 -21.51
C ILE A 149 -2.77 7.75 -20.77
N SER A 150 -1.93 6.77 -21.07
CA SER A 150 -1.90 5.52 -20.29
C SER A 150 -0.98 5.67 -19.09
N ALA A 151 -1.48 5.34 -17.90
CA ALA A 151 -0.74 5.42 -16.65
C ALA A 151 -0.83 4.12 -15.87
N HIS A 152 0.27 3.73 -15.23
CA HIS A 152 0.29 2.60 -14.32
C HIS A 152 -0.41 2.97 -13.01
N ILE A 153 -1.28 2.08 -12.53
CA ILE A 153 -1.94 2.20 -11.22
C ILE A 153 -1.47 1.09 -10.29
N SER A 154 -0.98 1.48 -9.12
CA SER A 154 -0.64 0.52 -8.06
C SER A 154 -1.90 -0.09 -7.45
N PRO A 155 -1.89 -1.37 -7.01
CA PRO A 155 -2.97 -1.97 -6.24
C PRO A 155 -3.33 -1.24 -4.94
N ALA A 156 -2.47 -0.32 -4.48
CA ALA A 156 -2.77 0.55 -3.35
C ALA A 156 -3.90 1.55 -3.60
N PHE A 157 -4.31 1.75 -4.85
CA PHE A 157 -5.37 2.67 -5.21
C PHE A 157 -6.56 1.92 -5.77
N ARG A 158 -7.75 2.30 -5.31
CA ARG A 158 -9.02 1.95 -5.94
C ARG A 158 -9.43 3.12 -6.82
N CYS A 159 -9.74 2.85 -8.07
CA CYS A 159 -10.06 3.85 -9.05
C CYS A 159 -11.22 3.38 -9.92
N ASN A 160 -12.19 4.26 -10.11
CA ASN A 160 -13.34 4.03 -10.97
C ASN A 160 -13.27 4.96 -12.20
N GLU A 161 -14.05 4.64 -13.22
CA GLU A 161 -14.22 5.52 -14.36
C GLU A 161 -14.90 6.83 -13.93
N GLY A 162 -14.38 7.96 -14.40
CA GLY A 162 -14.84 9.29 -14.01
C GLY A 162 -14.04 9.95 -12.88
N ASP A 163 -13.25 9.20 -12.13
CA ASP A 163 -12.40 9.75 -11.06
C ASP A 163 -11.35 10.72 -11.61
N SER A 164 -11.01 11.73 -10.82
CA SER A 164 -9.90 12.63 -11.13
C SER A 164 -8.60 12.05 -10.55
N VAL A 165 -7.56 11.95 -11.38
CA VAL A 165 -6.32 11.32 -10.98
C VAL A 165 -5.14 12.23 -11.29
N THR A 166 -4.19 12.31 -10.35
CA THR A 166 -2.90 12.96 -10.54
C THR A 166 -1.84 11.90 -10.82
N VAL A 167 -1.12 12.07 -11.92
CA VAL A 167 -0.07 11.16 -12.39
C VAL A 167 1.27 11.86 -12.50
N GLY A 168 2.33 11.15 -12.14
CA GLY A 168 3.70 11.62 -12.27
C GLY A 168 4.45 10.87 -13.37
N GLN A 169 5.30 11.58 -14.09
CA GLN A 169 6.14 11.00 -15.12
C GLN A 169 7.23 10.12 -14.51
N CYS A 170 7.49 8.99 -15.14
CA CYS A 170 8.52 8.05 -14.76
C CYS A 170 9.27 7.51 -15.98
N ARG A 171 10.23 6.61 -15.76
CA ARG A 171 10.85 5.88 -16.88
C ARG A 171 9.79 5.11 -17.68
N PRO A 172 10.05 4.77 -18.94
CA PRO A 172 9.15 3.93 -19.71
C PRO A 172 8.89 2.59 -18.99
N LEU A 173 7.62 2.27 -18.74
CA LEU A 173 7.20 1.02 -18.08
C LEU A 173 6.70 -0.02 -19.09
N SER A 174 6.21 0.45 -20.23
CA SER A 174 5.82 -0.36 -21.38
C SER A 174 5.90 0.48 -22.66
N LYS A 175 5.47 -0.07 -23.80
CA LYS A 175 5.43 0.65 -25.08
C LYS A 175 4.70 2.00 -24.97
N THR A 176 3.61 2.07 -24.20
CA THR A 176 2.76 3.28 -24.11
C THR A 176 2.76 3.93 -22.73
N VAL A 177 3.16 3.23 -21.66
CA VAL A 177 3.08 3.72 -20.29
C VAL A 177 4.35 4.45 -19.88
N ARG A 178 4.22 5.72 -19.52
CA ARG A 178 5.29 6.62 -19.05
C ARG A 178 4.94 7.35 -17.76
N PHE A 179 3.75 7.06 -17.20
CA PHE A 179 3.20 7.75 -16.04
C PHE A 179 2.77 6.75 -14.98
N ASN A 180 2.85 7.18 -13.71
CA ASN A 180 2.38 6.44 -12.55
C ASN A 180 1.37 7.27 -11.78
N VAL A 181 0.35 6.63 -11.24
CA VAL A 181 -0.66 7.26 -10.38
C VAL A 181 -0.06 7.60 -9.03
N LEU A 182 -0.21 8.85 -8.60
CA LEU A 182 0.25 9.36 -7.32
C LEU A 182 -0.90 9.66 -6.35
N ARG A 183 -2.05 10.10 -6.89
CA ARG A 183 -3.23 10.44 -6.11
C ARG A 183 -4.49 10.17 -6.91
N VAL A 184 -5.49 9.62 -6.25
CA VAL A 184 -6.85 9.44 -6.78
C VAL A 184 -7.78 10.32 -5.96
N ILE A 185 -8.62 11.09 -6.65
CA ILE A 185 -9.69 11.90 -6.07
C ILE A 185 -10.98 11.32 -6.63
N PRO A 186 -11.77 10.59 -5.79
CA PRO A 186 -13.00 10.00 -6.26
C PRO A 186 -13.94 11.08 -6.78
N ALA A 187 -14.63 10.80 -7.88
CA ALA A 187 -15.74 11.60 -8.30
C ALA A 187 -16.81 11.47 -7.22
N GLY A 188 -17.05 12.54 -6.46
CA GLY A 188 -18.05 12.54 -5.39
C GLY A 188 -19.42 12.17 -5.92
N SER A 189 -20.34 11.78 -5.05
CA SER A 189 -21.74 11.44 -5.41
C SER A 189 -22.46 12.56 -6.18
N ALA A 190 -22.04 13.80 -6.00
CA ALA A 190 -22.48 14.95 -6.80
C ALA A 190 -21.99 14.94 -8.26
N ALA A 191 -20.98 14.16 -8.59
CA ALA A 191 -20.54 13.97 -9.99
C ALA A 191 -21.32 12.87 -10.73
N LYS A 192 -22.13 12.09 -10.05
CA LYS A 192 -23.27 11.41 -10.68
C LYS A 192 -24.19 12.53 -11.14
N LYS A 193 -24.16 12.82 -12.43
CA LYS A 193 -25.00 13.83 -13.08
C LYS A 193 -26.40 13.78 -12.48
N ALA A 194 -26.68 14.63 -11.49
CA ALA A 194 -28.04 15.01 -11.25
C ALA A 194 -28.48 15.62 -12.59
N PHE A 195 -29.49 15.05 -13.20
CA PHE A 195 -30.15 15.63 -14.34
C PHE A 195 -30.63 16.99 -13.85
N THR A 196 -29.88 18.04 -14.14
CA THR A 196 -30.39 19.41 -14.02
C THR A 196 -31.36 19.56 -15.17
N GLY A 197 -32.63 19.29 -14.85
CA GLY A 197 -33.72 19.69 -15.74
C GLY A 197 -33.59 21.15 -16.08
N PHE A 198 -33.96 21.49 -17.27
CA PHE A 198 -34.03 22.85 -17.76
C PHE A 198 -34.92 23.70 -16.88
#